data_32f2d69cd99129d3ad2364e25d16bc67
#
_entry.id   32f2d69cd99129d3ad2364e25d16bc67
#
_cell.length_a   1.000
_cell.length_b   1.000
_cell.length_c   1.000
_cell.angle_alpha   90.00
_cell.angle_beta   90.00
_cell.angle_gamma   90.00
#
_symmetry.space_group_name_H-M   'P 1'
#
loop_
_entity.id
_entity.type
_entity.pdbx_description
1 polymer ?
#
loop_
_entity_poly.entity_id
_entity_poly.type
_entity_poly.pdbx_seq_one_letter_code
_entity_poly.pdbx_strand_id
1 'polypeptide(L)'
;MKQEPVAILAAVTKQMNRLYGAKLAINKGKGENDIAQILGFKSAYPARRLIQSARRCSLGYLRWAQQACLETDLSLKSNLPDPQRSLELLIMRFSEAAK
;
A
#
# COMPACT_ATOMS: atom_id res chain seq x y z
N MET A 1 20.41 12.08 4.89
CA MET A 1 20.42 10.77 5.54
C MET A 1 19.78 9.72 4.66
N LYS A 2 20.43 8.60 4.51
CA LYS A 2 19.83 7.50 3.75
C LYS A 2 18.73 6.86 4.58
N GLN A 3 17.55 6.69 3.98
CA GLN A 3 16.48 5.94 4.62
C GLN A 3 16.79 4.45 4.52
N GLU A 4 16.53 3.75 5.61
CA GLU A 4 16.67 2.30 5.63
C GLU A 4 15.64 1.66 4.68
N PRO A 5 16.02 0.64 3.89
CA PRO A 5 15.05 -0.06 3.04
C PRO A 5 13.86 -0.60 3.81
N VAL A 6 14.07 -1.05 5.05
CA VAL A 6 12.99 -1.55 5.91
C VAL A 6 11.97 -0.45 6.20
N ALA A 7 12.44 0.78 6.48
CA ALA A 7 11.55 1.91 6.76
C ALA A 7 10.75 2.30 5.53
N ILE A 8 11.39 2.30 4.35
CA ILE A 8 10.70 2.61 3.09
C ILE A 8 9.63 1.57 2.81
N LEU A 9 9.97 0.29 2.96
CA LEU A 9 9.02 -0.79 2.76
C LEU A 9 7.85 -0.70 3.72
N ALA A 10 8.10 -0.37 4.99
CA ALA A 10 7.04 -0.21 5.97
C ALA A 10 6.05 0.88 5.56
N ALA A 11 6.55 2.00 5.03
CA ALA A 11 5.69 3.09 4.56
C ALA A 11 4.86 2.66 3.36
N VAL A 12 5.46 1.95 2.39
CA VAL A 12 4.75 1.44 1.22
C VAL A 12 3.67 0.45 1.64
N THR A 13 4.01 -0.49 2.52
CA THR A 13 3.06 -1.50 3.02
C THR A 13 1.88 -0.84 3.73
N LYS A 14 2.15 0.16 4.57
CA LYS A 14 1.09 0.88 5.26
C LYS A 14 0.14 1.56 4.28
N GLN A 15 0.69 2.18 3.24
CA GLN A 15 -0.13 2.84 2.23
C GLN A 15 -0.98 1.83 1.45
N MET A 16 -0.41 0.68 1.08
CA MET A 16 -1.15 -0.36 0.37
C MET A 16 -2.27 -0.93 1.22
N ASN A 17 -2.02 -1.13 2.53
CA ASN A 17 -3.04 -1.60 3.45
C ASN A 17 -4.19 -0.60 3.59
N ARG A 18 -3.88 0.69 3.62
CA ARG A 18 -4.90 1.74 3.68
C ARG A 18 -5.74 1.77 2.40
N LEU A 19 -5.09 1.65 1.24
CA LEU A 19 -5.81 1.60 -0.04
C LEU A 19 -6.73 0.39 -0.11
N TYR A 20 -6.26 -0.76 0.33
CA TYR A 20 -7.05 -1.98 0.37
C TYR A 20 -8.27 -1.82 1.29
N GLY A 21 -8.06 -1.29 2.49
CA GLY A 21 -9.15 -1.03 3.44
C GLY A 21 -10.17 -0.05 2.88
N ALA A 22 -9.70 1.02 2.23
CA ALA A 22 -10.59 1.99 1.61
C ALA A 22 -11.40 1.36 0.47
N LYS A 23 -10.75 0.54 -0.36
CA LYS A 23 -11.43 -0.14 -1.48
C LYS A 23 -12.53 -1.08 -0.98
N LEU A 24 -12.24 -1.86 0.06
CA LEU A 24 -13.25 -2.73 0.67
C LEU A 24 -14.43 -1.94 1.20
N ALA A 25 -14.16 -0.81 1.87
CA ALA A 25 -15.22 0.02 2.42
C ALA A 25 -16.08 0.66 1.32
N ILE A 26 -15.43 1.11 0.23
CA ILE A 26 -16.14 1.65 -0.94
C ILE A 26 -17.06 0.58 -1.52
N ASN A 27 -16.58 -0.64 -1.66
CA ASN A 27 -17.36 -1.74 -2.22
C ASN A 27 -18.55 -2.11 -1.32
N LYS A 28 -18.47 -1.78 -0.03
CA LYS A 28 -19.59 -1.98 0.91
C LYS A 28 -20.52 -0.78 0.98
N GLY A 29 -20.29 0.25 0.17
CA GLY A 29 -21.15 1.43 0.13
C GLY A 29 -20.90 2.44 1.22
N LYS A 30 -19.74 2.39 1.89
CA LYS A 30 -19.42 3.34 2.96
C LYS A 30 -19.07 4.72 2.39
N GLY A 31 -19.49 5.77 3.10
CA GLY A 31 -19.16 7.15 2.72
C GLY A 31 -17.80 7.61 3.24
N GLU A 32 -17.40 8.81 2.82
CA GLU A 32 -16.09 9.38 3.18
C GLU A 32 -15.88 9.47 4.68
N ASN A 33 -16.90 9.92 5.43
CA ASN A 33 -16.79 10.08 6.88
C ASN A 33 -16.60 8.73 7.58
N ASP A 34 -17.33 7.72 7.12
CA ASP A 34 -17.21 6.38 7.68
C ASP A 34 -15.84 5.80 7.42
N ILE A 35 -15.32 5.98 6.22
CA ILE A 35 -14.00 5.48 5.84
C ILE A 35 -12.91 6.18 6.65
N ALA A 36 -13.04 7.50 6.81
CA ALA A 36 -12.10 8.27 7.62
C ALA A 36 -12.05 7.75 9.05
N GLN A 37 -13.20 7.43 9.62
CA GLN A 37 -13.31 6.92 10.97
C GLN A 37 -12.71 5.51 11.10
N ILE A 38 -13.02 4.64 10.14
CA ILE A 38 -12.50 3.27 10.12
C ILE A 38 -10.97 3.26 10.03
N LEU A 39 -10.40 4.15 9.21
CA LEU A 39 -8.97 4.19 8.97
C LEU A 39 -8.21 5.09 9.96
N GLY A 40 -8.93 5.73 10.89
CA GLY A 40 -8.29 6.52 11.92
C GLY A 40 -7.87 7.92 11.51
N PHE A 41 -8.43 8.46 10.45
CA PHE A 41 -8.16 9.85 10.04
C PHE A 41 -8.94 10.81 10.93
N LYS A 42 -8.30 11.94 11.23
CA LYS A 42 -8.93 12.98 12.05
C LYS A 42 -9.99 13.79 11.31
N SER A 43 -9.91 13.81 9.98
CA SER A 43 -10.87 14.52 9.14
C SER A 43 -11.13 13.76 7.87
N ALA A 44 -12.18 14.17 7.14
CA ALA A 44 -12.54 13.52 5.88
C ALA A 44 -11.61 13.88 4.72
N TYR A 45 -10.88 14.99 4.82
CA TYR A 45 -10.06 15.46 3.69
C TYR A 45 -8.96 14.48 3.29
N PRO A 46 -8.10 13.99 4.20
CA PRO A 46 -7.10 12.98 3.82
C PRO A 46 -7.74 11.69 3.31
N ALA A 47 -8.88 11.31 3.89
CA ALA A 47 -9.61 10.12 3.44
C ALA A 47 -10.12 10.28 2.02
N ARG A 48 -10.57 11.47 1.64
CA ARG A 48 -11.05 11.75 0.29
C ARG A 48 -9.97 11.48 -0.76
N ARG A 49 -8.74 11.92 -0.51
CA ARG A 49 -7.64 11.67 -1.42
C ARG A 49 -7.34 10.19 -1.54
N LEU A 50 -7.35 9.49 -0.42
CA LEU A 50 -7.12 8.05 -0.38
C LEU A 50 -8.23 7.30 -1.15
N ILE A 51 -9.49 7.71 -0.96
CA ILE A 51 -10.63 7.12 -1.65
C ILE A 51 -10.50 7.31 -3.16
N GLN A 52 -10.10 8.49 -3.62
CA GLN A 52 -9.89 8.75 -5.04
C GLN A 52 -8.84 7.82 -5.63
N SER A 53 -7.75 7.61 -4.91
CA SER A 53 -6.69 6.69 -5.34
C SER A 53 -7.19 5.24 -5.34
N ALA A 54 -7.93 4.84 -4.31
CA ALA A 54 -8.46 3.48 -4.20
C ALA A 54 -9.44 3.15 -5.32
N ARG A 55 -10.23 4.13 -5.75
CA ARG A 55 -11.18 3.93 -6.85
C ARG A 55 -10.50 3.60 -8.16
N ARG A 56 -9.27 4.06 -8.34
CA ARG A 56 -8.49 3.79 -9.56
C ARG A 56 -7.85 2.42 -9.56
N CYS A 57 -7.82 1.74 -8.42
CA CYS A 57 -7.19 0.44 -8.26
C CYS A 57 -8.26 -0.64 -8.22
N SER A 58 -7.95 -1.81 -8.80
CA SER A 58 -8.80 -2.98 -8.63
C SER A 58 -8.47 -3.65 -7.31
N LEU A 59 -9.42 -4.40 -6.77
CA LEU A 59 -9.19 -5.17 -5.56
C LEU A 59 -8.09 -6.22 -5.78
N GLY A 60 -8.08 -6.83 -6.96
CA GLY A 60 -7.04 -7.80 -7.31
C GLY A 60 -5.65 -7.19 -7.33
N TYR A 61 -5.52 -5.97 -7.87
CA TYR A 61 -4.25 -5.26 -7.86
C TYR A 61 -3.77 -5.01 -6.43
N LEU A 62 -4.68 -4.55 -5.55
CA LEU A 62 -4.32 -4.24 -4.18
C LEU A 62 -3.93 -5.49 -3.39
N ARG A 63 -4.60 -6.62 -3.63
CA ARG A 63 -4.23 -7.89 -3.02
C ARG A 63 -2.84 -8.34 -3.48
N TRP A 64 -2.60 -8.21 -4.78
CA TRP A 64 -1.29 -8.51 -5.34
C TRP A 64 -0.20 -7.63 -4.74
N ALA A 65 -0.49 -6.33 -4.58
CA ALA A 65 0.47 -5.38 -4.00
C ALA A 65 0.80 -5.75 -2.55
N GLN A 66 -0.19 -6.14 -1.76
CA GLN A 66 0.05 -6.58 -0.39
C GLN A 66 0.93 -7.83 -0.36
N GLN A 67 0.66 -8.78 -1.24
CA GLN A 67 1.47 -10.01 -1.32
C GLN A 67 2.90 -9.69 -1.74
N ALA A 68 3.09 -8.79 -2.69
CA ALA A 68 4.41 -8.37 -3.14
C ALA A 68 5.20 -7.70 -2.00
N CYS A 69 4.53 -6.88 -1.20
CA CYS A 69 5.16 -6.25 -0.04
C CYS A 69 5.58 -7.29 1.00
N LEU A 70 4.73 -8.29 1.24
CA LEU A 70 5.05 -9.37 2.17
C LEU A 70 6.27 -10.17 1.72
N GLU A 71 6.30 -10.54 0.46
CA GLU A 71 7.43 -11.27 -0.12
C GLU A 71 8.73 -10.48 0.01
N THR A 72 8.66 -9.17 -0.24
CA THR A 72 9.83 -8.29 -0.12
C THR A 72 10.29 -8.20 1.34
N ASP A 73 9.35 -8.11 2.28
CA ASP A 73 9.67 -8.07 3.70
C ASP A 73 10.42 -9.34 4.13
N LEU A 74 9.98 -10.50 3.65
CA LEU A 74 10.66 -11.76 3.94
C LEU A 74 12.06 -11.79 3.34
N SER A 75 12.23 -11.25 2.12
CA SER A 75 13.54 -11.15 1.48
C SER A 75 14.49 -10.26 2.28
N LEU A 76 13.98 -9.15 2.80
CA LEU A 76 14.79 -8.25 3.62
C LEU A 76 15.27 -8.94 4.89
N LYS A 77 14.40 -9.71 5.51
CA LYS A 77 14.71 -10.43 6.75
C LYS A 77 15.73 -11.54 6.52
N SER A 78 15.72 -12.15 5.35
CA SER A 78 16.69 -13.21 5.02
C SER A 78 18.01 -12.66 4.46
N ASN A 79 18.11 -11.36 4.19
CA ASN A 79 19.25 -10.68 3.59
C ASN A 79 19.62 -11.20 2.19
N LEU A 80 18.65 -11.80 1.51
CA LEU A 80 18.86 -12.36 0.15
C LEU A 80 17.69 -11.97 -0.74
N PRO A 81 17.93 -11.27 -1.85
CA PRO A 81 19.17 -10.60 -2.20
C PRO A 81 19.44 -9.40 -1.30
N ASP A 82 20.43 -8.56 -1.65
CA ASP A 82 20.69 -7.32 -0.94
C ASP A 82 19.38 -6.54 -0.67
N PRO A 83 19.16 -6.03 0.56
CA PRO A 83 17.90 -5.33 0.90
C PRO A 83 17.56 -4.18 -0.05
N GLN A 84 18.55 -3.38 -0.45
CA GLN A 84 18.31 -2.28 -1.39
C GLN A 84 17.82 -2.81 -2.73
N ARG A 85 18.40 -3.92 -3.20
CA ARG A 85 17.99 -4.54 -4.46
C ARG A 85 16.58 -5.10 -4.38
N SER A 86 16.21 -5.72 -3.26
CA SER A 86 14.86 -6.24 -3.05
C SER A 86 13.82 -5.13 -3.15
N LEU A 87 14.10 -3.97 -2.55
CA LEU A 87 13.19 -2.83 -2.60
C LEU A 87 13.07 -2.27 -4.02
N GLU A 88 14.19 -2.16 -4.73
CA GLU A 88 14.20 -1.69 -6.11
C GLU A 88 13.36 -2.59 -7.01
N LEU A 89 13.47 -3.90 -6.85
CA LEU A 89 12.68 -4.85 -7.63
C LEU A 89 11.20 -4.71 -7.33
N LEU A 90 10.82 -4.48 -6.07
CA LEU A 90 9.43 -4.25 -5.71
C LEU A 90 8.86 -3.02 -6.40
N ILE A 91 9.61 -1.92 -6.39
CA ILE A 91 9.18 -0.68 -7.04
C ILE A 91 9.01 -0.89 -8.54
N MET A 92 9.93 -1.61 -9.17
CA MET A 92 9.82 -1.93 -10.59
C MET A 92 8.57 -2.77 -10.89
N ARG A 93 8.27 -3.76 -10.05
CA ARG A 93 7.07 -4.59 -10.22
C ARG A 93 5.80 -3.75 -10.13
N PHE A 94 5.74 -2.81 -9.18
CA PHE A 94 4.60 -1.90 -9.06
C PHE A 94 4.44 -1.04 -10.30
N SER A 95 5.54 -0.50 -10.83
CA SER A 95 5.50 0.32 -12.05
C SER A 95 4.97 -0.45 -13.24
N GLU A 96 5.39 -1.70 -13.42
CA GLU A 96 4.93 -2.52 -14.52
C GLU A 96 3.47 -2.91 -14.38
N ALA A 97 3.04 -3.23 -13.16
CA ALA A 97 1.65 -3.62 -12.92
C ALA A 97 0.68 -2.47 -13.10
N ALA A 98 1.14 -1.22 -12.96
CA ALA A 98 0.30 -0.03 -13.11
C ALA A 98 0.05 0.36 -14.57
N LYS A 99 0.77 -0.22 -15.52
CA LYS A 99 0.63 0.09 -16.95
C LYS A 99 -0.62 -0.52 -17.56
#